data_49aaec16b388dc60a2bb94af46b55642
#
_entry.id   49aaec16b388dc60a2bb94af46b55642
#
_cell.length_a   1.000
_cell.length_b   1.000
_cell.length_c   1.000
_cell.angle_alpha   90.00
_cell.angle_beta   90.00
_cell.angle_gamma   90.00
#
_symmetry.space_group_name_H-M   'P 1'
#
loop_
_entity.id
_entity.type
_entity.pdbx_description
1 polymer ?
#
loop_
_entity_poly.entity_id
_entity_poly.type
_entity_poly.pdbx_seq_one_letter_code
_entity_poly.pdbx_strand_id
1 'polypeptide(L)'
;ASIKNAKKTAKKAAKKASTKAAAKKSAKKKSAKKSAARSTEKASKSKSKASSKNSARRTASELALMQRDISISEFFAKNRHLLGFDNPSKALLTTVKEGVDNALDACEEAGALPEIIVEIKQLSESRFRIAIQDNGPGIVRAQVPKIFGRLLYGSKFHRLRQSRGQQGIGISAAGMYGLLTTGKPVSILTSTGKRKKAHRFELIIDTQKNEPRVTVDEVVQWDVERGTRVEIELEGNYRGGQHSVDSYIRQISLANPHAKLTYIPPKAEAHGDSHEFPRVSNDLPPETAEVKPHPYGVELGVLMQMFRDTNARNVRTCLQGDFARVSARTAEEICKAAEVSSKKRARAVSRDEA
;
A
#
# COMPACT_ATOMS: atom_id res chain seq x y z
N ALA A 1 -33.22 26.37 49.05
CA ALA A 1 -32.11 25.91 49.92
C ALA A 1 -31.06 25.02 49.20
N SER A 2 -31.32 24.54 48.01
CA SER A 2 -30.45 23.54 47.34
C SER A 2 -29.27 24.13 46.53
N ILE A 3 -29.28 25.39 46.15
CA ILE A 3 -28.26 26.02 45.26
C ILE A 3 -27.08 26.62 46.05
N LYS A 4 -27.25 26.88 47.34
CA LYS A 4 -26.18 27.47 48.20
C LYS A 4 -25.17 26.42 48.71
N ASN A 5 -25.53 25.15 48.75
CA ASN A 5 -24.63 24.06 49.22
C ASN A 5 -23.68 23.57 48.14
N ALA A 6 -24.04 23.66 46.84
CA ALA A 6 -23.16 23.23 45.73
C ALA A 6 -21.98 24.18 45.50
N LYS A 7 -22.14 25.48 45.80
CA LYS A 7 -21.04 26.46 45.66
C LYS A 7 -20.00 26.40 46.79
N LYS A 8 -20.35 25.85 47.95
CA LYS A 8 -19.41 25.74 49.09
C LYS A 8 -18.49 24.52 48.99
N THR A 9 -18.94 23.44 48.35
CA THR A 9 -18.13 22.26 48.08
C THR A 9 -17.14 22.45 46.91
N ALA A 10 -17.51 23.17 45.85
CA ALA A 10 -16.62 23.50 44.75
C ALA A 10 -15.44 24.41 45.16
N LYS A 11 -15.67 25.35 46.10
CA LYS A 11 -14.64 26.29 46.58
C LYS A 11 -13.62 25.60 47.52
N LYS A 12 -14.02 24.51 48.19
CA LYS A 12 -13.12 23.72 49.09
C LYS A 12 -12.23 22.74 48.34
N ALA A 13 -12.68 22.25 47.15
CA ALA A 13 -11.90 21.39 46.26
C ALA A 13 -10.81 22.19 45.49
N ALA A 14 -11.11 23.39 45.05
CA ALA A 14 -10.14 24.26 44.35
C ALA A 14 -9.00 24.74 45.26
N LYS A 15 -9.24 24.92 46.56
CA LYS A 15 -8.22 25.35 47.53
C LYS A 15 -7.27 24.20 47.95
N LYS A 16 -7.68 22.93 47.80
CA LYS A 16 -6.85 21.74 48.09
C LYS A 16 -5.95 21.35 46.93
N ALA A 17 -6.29 21.75 45.71
CA ALA A 17 -5.47 21.49 44.50
C ALA A 17 -4.31 22.50 44.36
N SER A 18 -4.50 23.75 44.82
CA SER A 18 -3.43 24.77 44.72
C SER A 18 -2.31 24.60 45.76
N THR A 19 -2.58 23.99 46.91
CA THR A 19 -1.57 23.73 47.94
C THR A 19 -0.69 22.49 47.62
N LYS A 20 -1.16 21.53 46.78
CA LYS A 20 -0.37 20.36 46.39
C LYS A 20 0.60 20.65 45.22
N ALA A 21 0.36 21.68 44.44
CA ALA A 21 1.23 22.12 43.35
C ALA A 21 2.42 22.98 43.84
N ALA A 22 2.27 23.69 44.94
CA ALA A 22 3.36 24.51 45.51
C ALA A 22 4.39 23.68 46.28
N ALA A 23 4.00 22.55 46.88
CA ALA A 23 4.93 21.65 47.59
C ALA A 23 5.84 20.79 46.68
N LYS A 24 5.46 20.59 45.40
CA LYS A 24 6.28 19.81 44.45
C LYS A 24 7.33 20.66 43.72
N LYS A 25 7.25 21.98 43.74
CA LYS A 25 8.24 22.90 43.16
C LYS A 25 9.40 23.27 44.11
N SER A 26 9.23 23.11 45.41
CA SER A 26 10.30 23.44 46.40
C SER A 26 11.29 22.28 46.63
N ALA A 27 10.88 21.02 46.36
CA ALA A 27 11.74 19.84 46.50
C ALA A 27 12.75 19.65 45.35
N LYS A 28 12.48 20.24 44.15
CA LYS A 28 13.36 20.11 42.97
C LYS A 28 14.46 21.17 42.86
N LYS A 29 14.47 22.17 43.78
CA LYS A 29 15.46 23.27 43.81
C LYS A 29 16.56 23.09 44.85
N LYS A 30 16.49 22.05 45.70
CA LYS A 30 17.50 21.75 46.70
C LYS A 30 18.52 20.67 46.34
N SER A 31 18.32 19.92 45.25
CA SER A 31 19.28 18.90 44.79
C SER A 31 20.30 19.40 43.75
N ALA A 32 20.12 20.62 43.21
CA ALA A 32 21.01 21.17 42.17
C ALA A 32 22.13 22.09 42.69
N LYS A 33 22.32 22.23 44.04
CA LYS A 33 23.29 23.18 44.62
C LYS A 33 24.41 22.51 45.45
N LYS A 34 24.60 21.18 45.32
CA LYS A 34 25.61 20.46 46.11
C LYS A 34 26.69 19.73 45.30
N SER A 35 26.82 19.99 43.99
CA SER A 35 27.85 19.39 43.14
C SER A 35 28.77 20.39 42.40
N ALA A 36 28.85 21.65 42.85
CA ALA A 36 29.72 22.64 42.26
C ALA A 36 30.63 23.26 43.30
N ALA A 37 31.44 22.46 44.01
CA ALA A 37 32.58 22.92 44.76
C ALA A 37 33.48 21.74 45.12
N ARG A 38 34.34 21.32 44.19
CA ARG A 38 35.65 20.70 44.47
C ARG A 38 36.31 20.29 43.14
N SER A 39 37.20 21.15 42.68
CA SER A 39 38.47 20.79 42.05
C SER A 39 38.98 21.97 41.21
N THR A 40 39.57 22.92 41.89
CA THR A 40 40.68 23.69 41.35
C THR A 40 41.89 23.25 42.12
N GLU A 41 42.81 22.62 41.43
CA GLU A 41 44.26 22.65 41.55
C GLU A 41 44.87 21.35 40.98
N LYS A 42 45.38 21.44 39.81
CA LYS A 42 46.78 21.09 39.48
C LYS A 42 46.97 21.24 37.98
N ALA A 43 47.59 22.35 37.70
CA ALA A 43 48.16 22.58 36.38
C ALA A 43 49.52 21.87 36.27
N SER A 44 49.91 21.65 35.05
CA SER A 44 51.23 21.41 34.47
C SER A 44 51.63 19.95 34.24
N LYS A 45 51.63 19.55 33.01
CA LYS A 45 52.77 19.29 32.15
C LYS A 45 52.32 18.57 30.86
N SER A 46 52.57 19.28 29.82
CA SER A 46 52.56 18.86 28.44
C SER A 46 53.07 17.46 28.15
N LYS A 47 52.37 16.75 27.26
CA LYS A 47 53.00 16.05 26.11
C LYS A 47 51.93 15.77 25.06
N SER A 48 52.10 16.43 23.93
CA SER A 48 51.41 16.10 22.69
C SER A 48 51.56 14.62 22.37
N LYS A 49 50.46 13.89 22.42
CA LYS A 49 50.32 12.61 21.74
C LYS A 49 49.15 12.76 20.80
N ALA A 50 49.45 12.82 19.49
CA ALA A 50 48.48 12.62 18.44
C ALA A 50 47.78 11.29 18.71
N SER A 51 46.54 11.35 19.21
CA SER A 51 45.68 10.17 19.28
C SER A 51 45.16 9.87 17.90
N SER A 52 45.81 8.94 17.20
CA SER A 52 45.16 8.19 16.14
C SER A 52 43.84 7.69 16.69
N LYS A 53 42.74 8.17 16.14
CA LYS A 53 41.41 7.59 16.38
C LYS A 53 41.43 6.16 15.82
N ASN A 54 41.92 5.21 16.63
CA ASN A 54 41.63 3.81 16.43
C ASN A 54 40.08 3.68 16.57
N SER A 55 39.37 3.63 15.46
CA SER A 55 37.99 3.21 15.46
C SER A 55 37.99 1.77 15.97
N ALA A 56 37.66 1.59 17.24
CA ALA A 56 37.56 0.27 17.84
C ALA A 56 36.63 -0.58 16.93
N ARG A 57 37.19 -1.66 16.40
CA ARG A 57 36.39 -2.61 15.59
C ARG A 57 35.28 -3.15 16.49
N ARG A 58 34.02 -2.90 16.10
CA ARG A 58 32.87 -3.42 16.80
C ARG A 58 32.86 -4.95 16.73
N THR A 59 32.52 -5.60 17.81
CA THR A 59 32.36 -7.04 17.88
C THR A 59 31.09 -7.49 17.15
N ALA A 60 31.02 -8.74 16.72
CA ALA A 60 29.83 -9.30 16.13
C ALA A 60 28.61 -9.22 17.06
N SER A 61 28.83 -9.39 18.37
CA SER A 61 27.79 -9.27 19.39
C SER A 61 27.22 -7.84 19.48
N GLU A 62 28.10 -6.81 19.45
CA GLU A 62 27.66 -5.41 19.43
C GLU A 62 26.90 -5.05 18.16
N LEU A 63 27.31 -5.60 17.02
CA LEU A 63 26.59 -5.42 15.76
C LEU A 63 25.23 -6.16 15.76
N ALA A 64 25.16 -7.34 16.36
CA ALA A 64 23.91 -8.10 16.48
C ALA A 64 22.87 -7.36 17.34
N LEU A 65 23.29 -6.69 18.41
CA LEU A 65 22.41 -5.85 19.25
C LEU A 65 21.85 -4.62 18.51
N MET A 66 22.49 -4.19 17.43
CA MET A 66 22.05 -3.08 16.61
C MET A 66 21.08 -3.50 15.51
N GLN A 67 20.97 -4.81 15.22
CA GLN A 67 20.04 -5.32 14.23
C GLN A 67 18.64 -5.28 14.80
N ARG A 68 17.73 -4.70 14.03
CA ARG A 68 16.30 -4.65 14.35
C ARG A 68 15.50 -4.76 13.07
N ASP A 69 14.31 -5.32 13.18
CA ASP A 69 13.36 -5.30 12.09
C ASP A 69 12.91 -3.87 11.79
N ILE A 70 12.78 -3.57 10.50
CA ILE A 70 12.22 -2.30 10.04
C ILE A 70 10.70 -2.42 9.99
N SER A 71 9.99 -1.45 10.57
CA SER A 71 8.54 -1.40 10.42
C SER A 71 8.15 -1.04 8.98
N ILE A 72 6.94 -1.44 8.57
CA ILE A 72 6.44 -1.14 7.23
C ILE A 72 6.33 0.36 6.98
N SER A 73 5.95 1.15 8.00
CA SER A 73 5.93 2.61 7.89
C SER A 73 7.33 3.19 7.70
N GLU A 74 8.33 2.67 8.40
CA GLU A 74 9.72 3.12 8.23
C GLU A 74 10.25 2.73 6.85
N PHE A 75 9.94 1.50 6.38
CA PHE A 75 10.26 1.07 5.02
C PHE A 75 9.58 1.98 3.99
N PHE A 76 8.27 2.24 4.13
CA PHE A 76 7.54 3.14 3.24
C PHE A 76 8.12 4.55 3.26
N ALA A 77 8.39 5.11 4.45
CA ALA A 77 8.95 6.45 4.58
C ALA A 77 10.32 6.59 3.88
N LYS A 78 11.15 5.55 3.96
CA LYS A 78 12.48 5.51 3.29
C LYS A 78 12.38 5.26 1.78
N ASN A 79 11.33 4.60 1.31
CA ASN A 79 11.20 4.14 -0.08
C ASN A 79 10.04 4.81 -0.85
N ARG A 80 9.55 5.97 -0.39
CA ARG A 80 8.46 6.73 -1.05
C ARG A 80 8.68 6.95 -2.55
N HIS A 81 9.93 7.19 -2.95
CA HIS A 81 10.31 7.42 -4.33
C HIS A 81 10.09 6.21 -5.24
N LEU A 82 10.28 4.98 -4.73
CA LEU A 82 10.03 3.75 -5.49
C LEU A 82 8.53 3.51 -5.73
N LEU A 83 7.70 4.01 -4.82
CA LEU A 83 6.25 3.81 -4.84
C LEU A 83 5.50 4.97 -5.49
N GLY A 84 6.20 6.01 -5.95
CA GLY A 84 5.59 7.17 -6.59
C GLY A 84 4.99 8.21 -5.64
N PHE A 85 5.40 8.19 -4.36
CA PHE A 85 4.94 9.12 -3.31
C PHE A 85 6.04 10.06 -2.82
N ASP A 86 7.02 10.36 -3.66
CA ASP A 86 8.17 11.20 -3.34
C ASP A 86 7.83 12.69 -3.25
N ASN A 87 6.80 13.14 -3.98
CA ASN A 87 6.33 14.51 -3.89
C ASN A 87 4.78 14.59 -3.94
N PRO A 88 4.17 15.70 -3.42
CA PRO A 88 2.72 15.82 -3.34
C PRO A 88 1.97 15.75 -4.67
N SER A 89 2.52 16.32 -5.75
CA SER A 89 1.87 16.26 -7.07
C SER A 89 1.87 14.85 -7.64
N LYS A 90 2.99 14.13 -7.48
CA LYS A 90 3.11 12.74 -7.93
C LYS A 90 2.27 11.80 -7.07
N ALA A 91 2.20 12.03 -5.76
CA ALA A 91 1.37 11.27 -4.83
C ALA A 91 -0.12 11.35 -5.20
N LEU A 92 -0.60 12.57 -5.53
CA LEU A 92 -1.98 12.76 -5.99
C LEU A 92 -2.25 11.96 -7.26
N LEU A 93 -1.39 12.09 -8.29
CA LEU A 93 -1.51 11.35 -9.54
C LEU A 93 -1.44 9.84 -9.34
N THR A 94 -0.47 9.36 -8.55
CA THR A 94 -0.30 7.92 -8.27
C THR A 94 -1.53 7.35 -7.59
N THR A 95 -2.11 8.05 -6.60
CA THR A 95 -3.34 7.61 -5.93
C THR A 95 -4.50 7.45 -6.91
N VAL A 96 -4.68 8.42 -7.81
CA VAL A 96 -5.72 8.34 -8.84
C VAL A 96 -5.46 7.15 -9.78
N LYS A 97 -4.21 6.98 -10.24
CA LYS A 97 -3.83 5.84 -11.11
C LYS A 97 -4.16 4.50 -10.47
N GLU A 98 -3.69 4.27 -9.26
CA GLU A 98 -3.90 3.00 -8.57
C GLU A 98 -5.39 2.71 -8.33
N GLY A 99 -6.18 3.74 -8.00
CA GLY A 99 -7.62 3.58 -7.83
C GLY A 99 -8.36 3.28 -9.14
N VAL A 100 -8.04 4.00 -10.21
CA VAL A 100 -8.66 3.79 -11.53
C VAL A 100 -8.25 2.46 -12.14
N ASP A 101 -6.97 2.08 -12.04
CA ASP A 101 -6.48 0.80 -12.54
C ASP A 101 -7.17 -0.39 -11.82
N ASN A 102 -7.35 -0.28 -10.50
CA ASN A 102 -8.09 -1.30 -9.73
C ASN A 102 -9.59 -1.34 -10.10
N ALA A 103 -10.21 -0.20 -10.34
CA ALA A 103 -11.61 -0.11 -10.75
C ALA A 103 -11.83 -0.74 -12.14
N LEU A 104 -10.97 -0.44 -13.11
CA LEU A 104 -11.00 -1.05 -14.44
C LEU A 104 -10.84 -2.57 -14.36
N ASP A 105 -9.79 -3.04 -13.66
CA ASP A 105 -9.52 -4.46 -13.51
C ASP A 105 -10.68 -5.20 -12.83
N ALA A 106 -11.29 -4.61 -11.79
CA ALA A 106 -12.41 -5.22 -11.08
C ALA A 106 -13.65 -5.37 -11.98
N CYS A 107 -13.95 -4.36 -12.81
CA CYS A 107 -15.06 -4.43 -13.75
C CYS A 107 -14.79 -5.46 -14.86
N GLU A 108 -13.63 -5.41 -15.49
CA GLU A 108 -13.24 -6.31 -16.57
C GLU A 108 -13.18 -7.78 -16.11
N GLU A 109 -12.59 -8.06 -14.97
CA GLU A 109 -12.56 -9.41 -14.37
C GLU A 109 -13.97 -9.95 -14.06
N ALA A 110 -14.90 -9.05 -13.74
CA ALA A 110 -16.31 -9.41 -13.51
C ALA A 110 -17.15 -9.50 -14.78
N GLY A 111 -16.59 -9.23 -15.97
CA GLY A 111 -17.30 -9.18 -17.23
C GLY A 111 -18.29 -8.02 -17.33
N ALA A 112 -18.07 -6.94 -16.57
CA ALA A 112 -18.90 -5.75 -16.57
C ALA A 112 -18.22 -4.61 -17.34
N LEU A 113 -18.97 -3.89 -18.17
CA LEU A 113 -18.49 -2.69 -18.83
C LEU A 113 -18.23 -1.60 -17.76
N PRO A 114 -16.99 -1.07 -17.66
CA PRO A 114 -16.65 -0.16 -16.58
C PRO A 114 -17.40 1.17 -16.64
N GLU A 115 -17.91 1.61 -15.49
CA GLU A 115 -18.40 2.96 -15.24
C GLU A 115 -17.70 3.48 -14.00
N ILE A 116 -16.78 4.43 -14.20
CA ILE A 116 -15.87 4.90 -13.15
C ILE A 116 -16.07 6.39 -12.93
N ILE A 117 -16.25 6.77 -11.68
CA ILE A 117 -16.31 8.17 -11.24
C ILE A 117 -15.05 8.48 -10.46
N VAL A 118 -14.32 9.50 -10.88
CA VAL A 118 -13.15 10.04 -10.20
C VAL A 118 -13.49 11.44 -9.73
N GLU A 119 -13.48 11.65 -8.42
CA GLU A 119 -13.76 12.94 -7.79
C GLU A 119 -12.54 13.38 -6.98
N ILE A 120 -12.09 14.61 -7.20
CA ILE A 120 -11.02 15.22 -6.41
C ILE A 120 -11.58 16.48 -5.77
N LYS A 121 -11.62 16.49 -4.44
CA LYS A 121 -12.06 17.64 -3.66
C LYS A 121 -10.88 18.27 -2.94
N GLN A 122 -10.63 19.54 -3.16
CA GLN A 122 -9.66 20.32 -2.42
C GLN A 122 -10.26 20.73 -1.06
N LEU A 123 -9.63 20.27 0.02
CA LEU A 123 -10.08 20.56 1.39
C LEU A 123 -9.35 21.77 2.01
N SER A 124 -8.08 21.98 1.60
CA SER A 124 -7.27 23.14 1.94
C SER A 124 -6.20 23.33 0.87
N GLU A 125 -5.28 24.26 1.06
CA GLU A 125 -4.23 24.57 0.09
C GLU A 125 -3.41 23.33 -0.34
N SER A 126 -3.12 22.42 0.60
CA SER A 126 -2.31 21.23 0.34
C SER A 126 -3.05 19.91 0.62
N ARG A 127 -4.33 19.92 1.01
CA ARG A 127 -5.09 18.72 1.36
C ARG A 127 -6.16 18.44 0.34
N PHE A 128 -6.19 17.21 -0.14
CA PHE A 128 -7.13 16.73 -1.14
C PHE A 128 -7.77 15.44 -0.68
N ARG A 129 -9.06 15.30 -0.99
CA ARG A 129 -9.79 14.03 -0.90
C ARG A 129 -9.99 13.52 -2.31
N ILE A 130 -9.54 12.30 -2.55
CA ILE A 130 -9.72 11.58 -3.80
C ILE A 130 -10.75 10.50 -3.55
N ALA A 131 -11.78 10.45 -4.36
CA ALA A 131 -12.77 9.38 -4.36
C ALA A 131 -12.82 8.73 -5.73
N ILE A 132 -12.72 7.41 -5.78
CA ILE A 132 -12.88 6.61 -6.98
C ILE A 132 -14.00 5.62 -6.73
N GLN A 133 -14.99 5.63 -7.62
CA GLN A 133 -16.14 4.73 -7.58
C GLN A 133 -16.23 3.93 -8.86
N ASP A 134 -16.50 2.64 -8.75
CA ASP A 134 -16.74 1.72 -9.84
C ASP A 134 -18.12 1.05 -9.74
N ASN A 135 -18.56 0.44 -10.84
CA ASN A 135 -19.73 -0.42 -10.92
C ASN A 135 -19.36 -1.91 -10.96
N GLY A 136 -18.19 -2.27 -10.49
CA GLY A 136 -17.66 -3.63 -10.48
C GLY A 136 -18.45 -4.59 -9.55
N PRO A 137 -17.87 -5.77 -9.24
CA PRO A 137 -18.58 -6.80 -8.47
C PRO A 137 -18.78 -6.45 -6.99
N GLY A 138 -18.15 -5.35 -6.53
CA GLY A 138 -18.02 -5.05 -5.10
C GLY A 138 -17.04 -6.01 -4.40
N ILE A 139 -16.86 -5.79 -3.10
CA ILE A 139 -15.91 -6.56 -2.30
C ILE A 139 -16.66 -7.22 -1.13
N VAL A 140 -16.43 -8.52 -0.95
CA VAL A 140 -17.00 -9.27 0.17
C VAL A 140 -16.49 -8.67 1.49
N ARG A 141 -17.40 -8.42 2.45
CA ARG A 141 -17.13 -7.75 3.73
C ARG A 141 -15.85 -8.24 4.42
N ALA A 142 -15.65 -9.54 4.52
CA ALA A 142 -14.48 -10.14 5.20
C ALA A 142 -13.13 -9.87 4.48
N GLN A 143 -13.17 -9.47 3.19
CA GLN A 143 -11.96 -9.21 2.39
C GLN A 143 -11.58 -7.72 2.37
N VAL A 144 -12.52 -6.80 2.61
CA VAL A 144 -12.26 -5.36 2.58
C VAL A 144 -11.07 -4.96 3.45
N PRO A 145 -11.00 -5.37 4.74
CA PRO A 145 -9.87 -5.01 5.58
C PRO A 145 -8.52 -5.53 5.04
N LYS A 146 -8.52 -6.74 4.48
CA LYS A 146 -7.29 -7.36 3.97
C LYS A 146 -6.77 -6.67 2.71
N ILE A 147 -7.68 -6.29 1.80
CA ILE A 147 -7.33 -5.67 0.51
C ILE A 147 -6.76 -4.26 0.73
N PHE A 148 -7.37 -3.47 1.60
CA PHE A 148 -6.98 -2.07 1.79
C PHE A 148 -6.03 -1.85 2.96
N GLY A 149 -5.99 -2.75 3.92
CA GLY A 149 -5.24 -2.58 5.17
C GLY A 149 -4.03 -3.52 5.33
N ARG A 150 -3.70 -4.32 4.30
CA ARG A 150 -2.52 -5.19 4.32
C ARG A 150 -1.72 -5.00 3.04
N LEU A 151 -0.45 -4.66 3.18
CA LEU A 151 0.47 -4.61 2.05
C LEU A 151 0.79 -6.03 1.57
N LEU A 152 1.02 -6.18 0.26
CA LEU A 152 1.32 -7.46 -0.38
C LEU A 152 0.19 -8.50 -0.22
N TYR A 153 -1.07 -8.04 -0.20
CA TYR A 153 -2.24 -8.90 -0.20
C TYR A 153 -3.03 -8.74 -1.50
N GLY A 154 -3.26 -9.83 -2.21
CA GLY A 154 -4.05 -9.82 -3.44
C GLY A 154 -3.91 -11.12 -4.25
N SER A 155 -4.80 -11.32 -5.21
CA SER A 155 -4.80 -12.50 -6.09
C SER A 155 -3.85 -12.37 -7.28
N LYS A 156 -3.37 -11.15 -7.58
CA LYS A 156 -2.60 -10.86 -8.80
C LYS A 156 -1.15 -11.34 -8.74
N PHE A 157 -0.57 -11.52 -7.57
CA PHE A 157 0.81 -11.97 -7.39
C PHE A 157 1.14 -13.36 -7.95
N HIS A 158 0.13 -14.22 -8.01
CA HIS A 158 0.32 -15.62 -8.40
C HIS A 158 -0.10 -15.89 -9.85
N ARG A 159 -0.50 -14.85 -10.58
CA ARG A 159 -0.96 -14.98 -11.97
C ARG A 159 0.13 -14.48 -12.92
N LEU A 160 0.59 -15.34 -13.81
CA LEU A 160 1.55 -15.00 -14.87
C LEU A 160 0.87 -14.33 -16.07
N ARG A 161 -0.13 -13.48 -15.82
CA ARG A 161 -0.82 -12.72 -16.85
C ARG A 161 -0.64 -11.22 -16.63
N GLN A 162 -0.64 -10.47 -17.70
CA GLN A 162 -0.56 -9.02 -17.64
C GLN A 162 -1.86 -8.45 -17.04
N SER A 163 -1.73 -7.68 -15.98
CA SER A 163 -2.80 -6.89 -15.36
C SER A 163 -2.28 -5.49 -15.04
N ARG A 164 -3.16 -4.50 -14.84
CA ARG A 164 -2.73 -3.13 -14.53
C ARG A 164 -2.04 -3.05 -13.17
N GLY A 165 -2.60 -3.56 -12.14
CA GLY A 165 -2.06 -3.49 -10.76
C GLY A 165 -1.20 -4.68 -10.36
N GLN A 166 -0.09 -4.98 -11.06
CA GLN A 166 0.73 -6.19 -10.81
C GLN A 166 1.40 -6.24 -9.42
N GLN A 167 1.77 -5.09 -8.86
CA GLN A 167 2.51 -5.04 -7.60
C GLN A 167 1.66 -5.28 -6.35
N GLY A 168 0.31 -5.17 -6.43
CA GLY A 168 -0.62 -5.41 -5.34
C GLY A 168 -0.44 -4.56 -4.08
N ILE A 169 0.30 -3.46 -4.20
CA ILE A 169 0.60 -2.56 -3.07
C ILE A 169 0.09 -1.13 -3.28
N GLY A 170 -0.32 -0.78 -4.51
CA GLY A 170 -0.56 0.60 -4.90
C GLY A 170 -1.63 1.29 -4.08
N ILE A 171 -2.82 0.71 -3.97
CA ILE A 171 -3.91 1.34 -3.20
C ILE A 171 -3.62 1.34 -1.68
N SER A 172 -2.97 0.29 -1.17
CA SER A 172 -2.55 0.24 0.24
C SER A 172 -1.43 1.26 0.52
N ALA A 173 -0.51 1.47 -0.43
CA ALA A 173 0.52 2.50 -0.33
C ALA A 173 -0.09 3.91 -0.38
N ALA A 174 -1.11 4.15 -1.22
CA ALA A 174 -1.87 5.40 -1.24
C ALA A 174 -2.57 5.66 0.10
N GLY A 175 -3.23 4.64 0.66
CA GLY A 175 -3.85 4.72 1.98
C GLY A 175 -2.84 5.00 3.09
N MET A 176 -1.66 4.38 3.04
CA MET A 176 -0.58 4.65 3.99
C MET A 176 -0.02 6.07 3.83
N TYR A 177 0.16 6.55 2.61
CA TYR A 177 0.57 7.94 2.37
C TYR A 177 -0.45 8.93 2.94
N GLY A 178 -1.75 8.69 2.69
CA GLY A 178 -2.84 9.46 3.26
C GLY A 178 -2.79 9.48 4.79
N LEU A 179 -2.65 8.32 5.42
CA LEU A 179 -2.53 8.18 6.87
C LEU A 179 -1.33 8.95 7.43
N LEU A 180 -0.16 8.82 6.80
CA LEU A 180 1.07 9.47 7.28
C LEU A 180 1.04 11.00 7.11
N THR A 181 0.33 11.52 6.11
CA THR A 181 0.28 12.95 5.81
C THR A 181 -0.89 13.67 6.49
N THR A 182 -2.01 13.00 6.68
CA THR A 182 -3.24 13.62 7.20
C THR A 182 -3.74 13.03 8.51
N GLY A 183 -3.27 11.84 8.87
CA GLY A 183 -3.78 11.07 10.02
C GLY A 183 -5.18 10.50 9.81
N LYS A 184 -5.72 10.56 8.58
CA LYS A 184 -7.09 10.11 8.28
C LYS A 184 -7.11 8.64 7.81
N PRO A 185 -8.16 7.88 8.17
CA PRO A 185 -8.37 6.54 7.66
C PRO A 185 -8.74 6.56 6.17
N VAL A 186 -8.55 5.43 5.50
CA VAL A 186 -9.15 5.18 4.19
C VAL A 186 -10.62 4.82 4.41
N SER A 187 -11.52 5.47 3.67
CA SER A 187 -12.96 5.14 3.69
C SER A 187 -13.31 4.30 2.47
N ILE A 188 -14.00 3.20 2.68
CA ILE A 188 -14.43 2.28 1.63
C ILE A 188 -15.94 2.05 1.79
N LEU A 189 -16.66 2.22 0.70
CA LEU A 189 -18.08 1.87 0.57
C LEU A 189 -18.21 0.81 -0.49
N THR A 190 -18.84 -0.32 -0.19
CA THR A 190 -18.95 -1.41 -1.15
C THR A 190 -20.27 -2.15 -1.04
N SER A 191 -20.80 -2.59 -2.19
CA SER A 191 -21.99 -3.43 -2.32
C SER A 191 -21.75 -4.54 -3.35
N THR A 192 -22.14 -5.77 -3.03
CA THR A 192 -21.96 -6.94 -3.90
C THR A 192 -23.22 -7.32 -4.65
N GLY A 193 -24.28 -6.51 -4.66
CA GLY A 193 -25.48 -6.71 -5.48
C GLY A 193 -26.77 -6.22 -4.86
N LYS A 194 -27.79 -6.10 -5.69
CA LYS A 194 -29.14 -5.51 -5.45
C LYS A 194 -29.85 -5.91 -4.15
N ARG A 195 -29.65 -7.16 -3.71
CA ARG A 195 -30.30 -7.70 -2.51
C ARG A 195 -29.41 -7.69 -1.28
N LYS A 196 -28.21 -7.11 -1.39
CA LYS A 196 -27.26 -7.04 -0.30
C LYS A 196 -27.10 -5.61 0.15
N LYS A 197 -26.99 -5.44 1.47
CA LYS A 197 -26.75 -4.12 2.06
C LYS A 197 -25.33 -3.68 1.76
N ALA A 198 -25.15 -2.41 1.46
CA ALA A 198 -23.83 -1.82 1.33
C ALA A 198 -23.15 -1.73 2.71
N HIS A 199 -21.83 -1.85 2.72
CA HIS A 199 -21.00 -1.72 3.90
C HIS A 199 -20.03 -0.55 3.74
N ARG A 200 -19.97 0.27 4.78
CA ARG A 200 -18.97 1.34 4.91
C ARG A 200 -17.91 0.92 5.90
N PHE A 201 -16.67 1.06 5.49
CA PHE A 201 -15.50 0.83 6.34
C PHE A 201 -14.66 2.09 6.46
N GLU A 202 -14.05 2.26 7.62
CA GLU A 202 -12.89 3.12 7.78
C GLU A 202 -11.73 2.29 8.31
N LEU A 203 -10.59 2.36 7.62
CA LEU A 203 -9.45 1.50 7.86
C LEU A 203 -8.18 2.31 8.08
N ILE A 204 -7.40 1.89 9.07
CA ILE A 204 -6.04 2.37 9.31
C ILE A 204 -5.10 1.17 9.17
N ILE A 205 -3.99 1.34 8.50
CA ILE A 205 -2.95 0.32 8.42
C ILE A 205 -2.10 0.38 9.70
N ASP A 206 -2.10 -0.69 10.49
CA ASP A 206 -1.12 -0.84 11.57
C ASP A 206 0.26 -1.06 10.94
N THR A 207 1.08 -0.03 11.05
CA THR A 207 2.37 0.02 10.37
C THR A 207 3.45 -0.85 11.02
N GLN A 208 3.22 -1.35 12.23
CA GLN A 208 4.14 -2.26 12.91
C GLN A 208 3.85 -3.72 12.55
N LYS A 209 2.56 -4.07 12.49
CA LYS A 209 2.13 -5.47 12.31
C LYS A 209 1.73 -5.83 10.89
N ASN A 210 1.65 -4.86 9.97
CA ASN A 210 1.05 -5.04 8.64
C ASN A 210 -0.37 -5.62 8.71
N GLU A 211 -1.17 -5.11 9.63
CA GLU A 211 -2.54 -5.58 9.83
C GLU A 211 -3.53 -4.43 9.69
N PRO A 212 -4.73 -4.70 9.14
CA PRO A 212 -5.80 -3.72 9.09
C PRO A 212 -6.37 -3.45 10.47
N ARG A 213 -6.46 -2.19 10.86
CA ARG A 213 -7.25 -1.75 12.00
C ARG A 213 -8.53 -1.13 11.48
N VAL A 214 -9.64 -1.82 11.66
CA VAL A 214 -10.97 -1.33 11.30
C VAL A 214 -11.43 -0.37 12.39
N THR A 215 -11.75 0.87 12.02
CA THR A 215 -12.29 1.89 12.94
C THR A 215 -13.79 2.03 12.78
N VAL A 216 -14.33 1.79 11.58
CA VAL A 216 -15.77 1.77 11.28
C VAL A 216 -16.06 0.56 10.41
N ASP A 217 -17.15 -0.15 10.72
CA ASP A 217 -17.74 -1.23 9.90
C ASP A 217 -19.26 -1.18 10.12
N GLU A 218 -19.95 -0.49 9.23
CA GLU A 218 -21.38 -0.26 9.35
C GLU A 218 -22.13 -0.60 8.07
N VAL A 219 -23.39 -0.92 8.21
CA VAL A 219 -24.30 -1.12 7.11
C VAL A 219 -24.94 0.21 6.77
N VAL A 220 -24.87 0.58 5.50
CA VAL A 220 -25.43 1.83 4.99
C VAL A 220 -26.37 1.60 3.80
N GLN A 221 -27.24 2.57 3.53
CA GLN A 221 -27.95 2.62 2.28
C GLN A 221 -27.05 3.28 1.23
N TRP A 222 -27.03 2.70 0.03
CA TRP A 222 -26.30 3.21 -1.11
C TRP A 222 -27.12 2.95 -2.37
N ASP A 223 -27.35 3.98 -3.17
CA ASP A 223 -28.21 3.93 -4.34
C ASP A 223 -27.56 3.20 -5.53
N VAL A 224 -26.33 2.73 -5.36
CA VAL A 224 -25.60 1.93 -6.34
C VAL A 224 -25.87 0.45 -6.10
N GLU A 225 -26.28 -0.24 -7.15
CA GLU A 225 -26.63 -1.67 -7.06
C GLU A 225 -25.46 -2.53 -6.57
N ARG A 226 -24.29 -2.33 -7.18
CA ARG A 226 -23.03 -3.01 -6.84
C ARG A 226 -21.85 -2.14 -7.27
N GLY A 227 -20.73 -2.32 -6.60
CA GLY A 227 -19.52 -1.56 -6.89
C GLY A 227 -18.72 -1.27 -5.62
N THR A 228 -17.68 -0.50 -5.79
CA THR A 228 -16.85 -0.02 -4.70
C THR A 228 -16.55 1.46 -4.88
N ARG A 229 -16.59 2.22 -3.78
CA ARG A 229 -16.12 3.59 -3.69
C ARG A 229 -15.03 3.65 -2.63
N VAL A 230 -13.87 4.13 -3.01
CA VAL A 230 -12.70 4.30 -2.13
C VAL A 230 -12.41 5.78 -2.01
N GLU A 231 -12.26 6.26 -0.77
CA GLU A 231 -11.90 7.65 -0.49
C GLU A 231 -10.62 7.72 0.33
N ILE A 232 -9.67 8.50 -0.15
CA ILE A 232 -8.38 8.74 0.49
C ILE A 232 -8.16 10.23 0.62
N GLU A 233 -7.89 10.69 1.84
CA GLU A 233 -7.48 12.06 2.11
C GLU A 233 -5.96 12.09 2.25
N LEU A 234 -5.30 12.97 1.51
CA LEU A 234 -3.84 13.04 1.47
C LEU A 234 -3.35 14.47 1.26
N GLU A 235 -2.08 14.68 1.57
CA GLU A 235 -1.36 15.88 1.16
C GLU A 235 -0.98 15.76 -0.32
N GLY A 236 -1.39 16.75 -1.11
CA GLY A 236 -1.23 16.76 -2.55
C GLY A 236 -1.00 18.15 -3.09
N ASN A 237 -0.67 18.20 -4.37
CA ASN A 237 -0.61 19.45 -5.13
C ASN A 237 -1.20 19.20 -6.52
N TYR A 238 -2.35 19.82 -6.77
CA TYR A 238 -3.05 19.70 -8.03
C TYR A 238 -2.50 20.72 -9.03
N ARG A 239 -1.92 20.22 -10.11
CA ARG A 239 -1.35 21.05 -11.19
C ARG A 239 -1.79 20.50 -12.53
N GLY A 240 -2.11 21.40 -13.48
CA GLY A 240 -2.31 21.03 -14.88
C GLY A 240 -0.98 20.69 -15.58
N GLY A 241 -1.07 20.21 -16.83
CA GLY A 241 0.07 19.91 -17.69
C GLY A 241 0.22 18.43 -18.04
N GLN A 242 1.37 18.07 -18.65
CA GLN A 242 1.59 16.73 -19.22
C GLN A 242 1.52 15.57 -18.20
N HIS A 243 1.92 15.79 -16.96
CA HIS A 243 1.93 14.79 -15.90
C HIS A 243 0.90 15.10 -14.83
N SER A 244 -0.25 15.62 -15.23
CA SER A 244 -1.38 15.95 -14.36
C SER A 244 -2.38 14.80 -14.30
N VAL A 245 -3.27 14.86 -13.31
CA VAL A 245 -4.43 13.98 -13.24
C VAL A 245 -5.31 14.15 -14.48
N ASP A 246 -5.54 15.38 -14.93
CA ASP A 246 -6.36 15.66 -16.12
C ASP A 246 -5.81 14.97 -17.36
N SER A 247 -4.49 15.06 -17.56
CA SER A 247 -3.81 14.40 -18.68
C SER A 247 -3.93 12.87 -18.57
N TYR A 248 -3.77 12.32 -17.37
CA TYR A 248 -3.93 10.88 -17.15
C TYR A 248 -5.37 10.39 -17.44
N ILE A 249 -6.39 11.08 -16.91
CA ILE A 249 -7.80 10.69 -17.12
C ILE A 249 -8.13 10.73 -18.62
N ARG A 250 -7.65 11.73 -19.34
CA ARG A 250 -7.83 11.83 -20.80
C ARG A 250 -7.13 10.68 -21.53
N GLN A 251 -5.92 10.32 -21.14
CA GLN A 251 -5.18 9.20 -21.75
C GLN A 251 -5.83 7.86 -21.46
N ILE A 252 -6.27 7.62 -20.22
CA ILE A 252 -6.90 6.35 -19.85
C ILE A 252 -8.25 6.16 -20.52
N SER A 253 -9.03 7.24 -20.73
CA SER A 253 -10.29 7.18 -21.48
C SER A 253 -10.07 6.81 -22.93
N LEU A 254 -9.02 7.30 -23.57
CA LEU A 254 -8.66 6.93 -24.94
C LEU A 254 -8.15 5.48 -25.05
N ALA A 255 -7.40 5.02 -24.04
CA ALA A 255 -6.86 3.66 -24.00
C ALA A 255 -7.92 2.60 -23.67
N ASN A 256 -9.05 3.00 -23.07
CA ASN A 256 -10.14 2.10 -22.66
C ASN A 256 -11.48 2.55 -23.23
N PRO A 257 -11.72 2.37 -24.55
CA PRO A 257 -12.94 2.85 -25.22
C PRO A 257 -14.22 2.15 -24.74
N HIS A 258 -14.10 1.03 -24.06
CA HIS A 258 -15.19 0.27 -23.44
C HIS A 258 -15.59 0.80 -22.05
N ALA A 259 -14.84 1.75 -21.49
CA ALA A 259 -15.13 2.36 -20.20
C ALA A 259 -15.88 3.71 -20.36
N LYS A 260 -16.83 3.96 -19.46
CA LYS A 260 -17.37 5.31 -19.21
C LYS A 260 -16.62 5.91 -18.03
N LEU A 261 -16.04 7.09 -18.19
CA LEU A 261 -15.35 7.80 -17.12
C LEU A 261 -16.04 9.13 -16.84
N THR A 262 -16.31 9.42 -15.58
CA THR A 262 -16.77 10.74 -15.12
C THR A 262 -15.70 11.32 -14.20
N TYR A 263 -15.20 12.49 -14.54
CA TYR A 263 -14.15 13.16 -13.79
C TYR A 263 -14.62 14.48 -13.23
N ILE A 264 -14.50 14.65 -11.93
CA ILE A 264 -14.89 15.85 -11.18
C ILE A 264 -13.60 16.45 -10.58
N PRO A 265 -13.02 17.49 -11.23
CA PRO A 265 -11.79 18.14 -10.77
C PRO A 265 -12.05 19.03 -9.54
N PRO A 266 -11.01 19.39 -8.74
CA PRO A 266 -11.18 20.11 -7.46
C PRO A 266 -11.76 21.51 -7.57
N LYS A 267 -11.79 22.12 -8.75
CA LYS A 267 -12.37 23.44 -9.00
C LYS A 267 -13.78 23.41 -9.58
N ALA A 268 -14.34 22.23 -9.82
CA ALA A 268 -15.68 22.07 -10.41
C ALA A 268 -16.79 22.57 -9.48
N GLU A 269 -16.59 22.59 -8.17
CA GLU A 269 -17.57 23.12 -7.21
C GLU A 269 -17.95 24.59 -7.49
N ALA A 270 -17.04 25.37 -8.11
CA ALA A 270 -17.31 26.76 -8.47
C ALA A 270 -18.01 26.91 -9.83
N HIS A 271 -17.94 25.90 -10.72
CA HIS A 271 -18.38 26.01 -12.12
C HIS A 271 -19.19 24.82 -12.64
N GLY A 272 -19.45 23.79 -11.85
CA GLY A 272 -20.30 22.65 -12.27
C GLY A 272 -19.72 21.75 -13.36
N ASP A 273 -18.44 21.88 -13.68
CA ASP A 273 -17.81 21.20 -14.82
C ASP A 273 -17.28 19.81 -14.45
N SER A 274 -18.17 18.81 -14.45
CA SER A 274 -17.75 17.42 -14.59
C SER A 274 -17.41 17.12 -16.03
N HIS A 275 -16.28 16.44 -16.26
CA HIS A 275 -15.89 15.96 -17.58
C HIS A 275 -16.35 14.53 -17.77
N GLU A 276 -17.29 14.31 -18.68
CA GLU A 276 -17.73 12.97 -19.06
C GLU A 276 -16.99 12.48 -20.30
N PHE A 277 -16.42 11.28 -20.21
CA PHE A 277 -15.85 10.53 -21.32
C PHE A 277 -16.78 9.35 -21.60
N PRO A 278 -17.62 9.46 -22.63
CA PRO A 278 -18.60 8.43 -22.93
C PRO A 278 -17.92 7.14 -23.40
N ARG A 279 -18.59 6.03 -23.16
CA ARG A 279 -18.20 4.75 -23.72
C ARG A 279 -18.35 4.78 -25.24
N VAL A 280 -17.34 4.31 -25.96
CA VAL A 280 -17.28 4.28 -27.43
C VAL A 280 -17.50 2.87 -27.96
N SER A 281 -17.04 1.82 -27.23
CA SER A 281 -17.23 0.41 -27.56
C SER A 281 -17.97 -0.32 -26.44
N ASN A 282 -18.84 -1.26 -26.80
CA ASN A 282 -19.48 -2.16 -25.86
C ASN A 282 -18.77 -3.52 -25.76
N ASP A 283 -17.64 -3.69 -26.43
CA ASP A 283 -16.86 -4.91 -26.39
C ASP A 283 -15.83 -4.84 -25.29
N LEU A 284 -15.86 -5.77 -24.35
CA LEU A 284 -14.82 -5.94 -23.37
C LEU A 284 -13.56 -6.49 -24.04
N PRO A 285 -12.37 -6.04 -23.64
CA PRO A 285 -11.15 -6.65 -24.11
C PRO A 285 -11.10 -8.13 -23.70
N PRO A 286 -10.53 -9.00 -24.54
CA PRO A 286 -10.38 -10.41 -24.20
C PRO A 286 -9.52 -10.56 -22.95
N GLU A 287 -9.87 -11.52 -22.10
CA GLU A 287 -9.10 -11.81 -20.91
C GLU A 287 -7.65 -12.17 -21.29
N THR A 288 -6.67 -11.54 -20.62
CA THR A 288 -5.27 -11.80 -20.90
C THR A 288 -4.92 -13.25 -20.55
N ALA A 289 -4.33 -13.98 -21.49
CA ALA A 289 -3.86 -15.33 -21.25
C ALA A 289 -2.61 -15.33 -20.38
N GLU A 290 -2.44 -16.36 -19.56
CA GLU A 290 -1.20 -16.56 -18.83
C GLU A 290 -0.05 -16.82 -19.79
N VAL A 291 1.03 -16.08 -19.65
CA VAL A 291 2.24 -16.24 -20.44
C VAL A 291 3.16 -17.20 -19.71
N LYS A 292 3.34 -18.40 -20.30
CA LYS A 292 4.34 -19.37 -19.81
C LYS A 292 5.74 -18.79 -20.01
N PRO A 293 6.67 -19.01 -19.07
CA PRO A 293 8.04 -18.55 -19.24
C PRO A 293 8.71 -19.23 -20.44
N HIS A 294 9.56 -18.48 -21.14
CA HIS A 294 10.37 -19.05 -22.20
C HIS A 294 11.59 -19.76 -21.58
N PRO A 295 12.02 -20.96 -22.05
CA PRO A 295 13.14 -21.68 -21.45
C PRO A 295 14.41 -20.84 -21.27
N TYR A 296 14.76 -20.01 -22.24
CA TYR A 296 15.94 -19.12 -22.16
C TYR A 296 15.86 -18.02 -21.08
N GLY A 297 14.68 -17.75 -20.55
CA GLY A 297 14.47 -16.72 -19.51
C GLY A 297 14.32 -17.31 -18.11
N VAL A 298 14.55 -18.60 -17.92
CA VAL A 298 14.35 -19.27 -16.64
C VAL A 298 15.70 -19.63 -16.02
N GLU A 299 15.95 -19.11 -14.83
CA GLU A 299 17.13 -19.45 -14.04
C GLU A 299 17.00 -20.84 -13.42
N LEU A 300 18.13 -21.51 -13.16
CA LEU A 300 18.19 -22.87 -12.59
C LEU A 300 17.32 -23.02 -11.32
N GLY A 301 17.36 -22.05 -10.42
CA GLY A 301 16.55 -22.10 -9.18
C GLY A 301 15.05 -22.09 -9.46
N VAL A 302 14.60 -21.29 -10.45
CA VAL A 302 13.21 -21.23 -10.90
C VAL A 302 12.82 -22.53 -11.61
N LEU A 303 13.68 -23.05 -12.47
CA LEU A 303 13.47 -24.34 -13.16
C LEU A 303 13.26 -25.48 -12.16
N MET A 304 14.12 -25.56 -11.14
CA MET A 304 14.00 -26.55 -10.07
C MET A 304 12.68 -26.40 -9.29
N GLN A 305 12.24 -25.17 -9.04
CA GLN A 305 10.97 -24.93 -8.40
C GLN A 305 9.80 -25.35 -9.30
N MET A 306 9.84 -25.01 -10.59
CA MET A 306 8.84 -25.44 -11.57
C MET A 306 8.73 -26.98 -11.64
N PHE A 307 9.85 -27.70 -11.63
CA PHE A 307 9.84 -29.17 -11.60
C PHE A 307 9.22 -29.76 -10.32
N ARG A 308 9.33 -29.05 -9.18
CA ARG A 308 8.70 -29.48 -7.92
C ARG A 308 7.20 -29.23 -7.90
N ASP A 309 6.78 -28.08 -8.45
CA ASP A 309 5.40 -27.59 -8.33
C ASP A 309 4.50 -28.10 -9.47
N THR A 310 5.09 -28.56 -10.58
CA THR A 310 4.34 -29.04 -11.75
C THR A 310 3.39 -30.20 -11.45
N ASN A 311 2.23 -30.17 -12.10
CA ASN A 311 1.30 -31.30 -12.15
C ASN A 311 1.66 -32.32 -13.22
N ALA A 312 2.67 -32.04 -14.03
CA ALA A 312 3.10 -32.94 -15.09
C ALA A 312 3.76 -34.20 -14.53
N ARG A 313 3.49 -35.34 -15.16
CA ARG A 313 4.04 -36.64 -14.71
C ARG A 313 5.54 -36.78 -14.94
N ASN A 314 6.04 -36.26 -16.05
CA ASN A 314 7.40 -36.41 -16.47
C ASN A 314 7.99 -35.13 -17.04
N VAL A 315 9.31 -35.11 -17.23
CA VAL A 315 10.06 -33.93 -17.71
C VAL A 315 9.54 -33.45 -19.05
N ARG A 316 9.28 -34.36 -20.01
CA ARG A 316 8.76 -33.99 -21.33
C ARG A 316 7.42 -33.21 -21.21
N THR A 317 6.46 -33.75 -20.46
CA THR A 317 5.15 -33.13 -20.31
C THR A 317 5.23 -31.84 -19.53
N CYS A 318 6.16 -31.71 -18.59
CA CYS A 318 6.44 -30.46 -17.90
C CYS A 318 6.97 -29.39 -18.86
N LEU A 319 8.00 -29.72 -19.64
CA LEU A 319 8.57 -28.81 -20.62
C LEU A 319 7.55 -28.33 -21.66
N GLN A 320 6.66 -29.21 -22.12
CA GLN A 320 5.59 -28.85 -23.05
C GLN A 320 4.46 -28.04 -22.41
N GLY A 321 4.12 -28.40 -21.18
CA GLY A 321 2.97 -27.83 -20.47
C GLY A 321 3.25 -26.48 -19.81
N ASP A 322 4.42 -26.32 -19.21
CA ASP A 322 4.75 -25.22 -18.31
C ASP A 322 5.65 -24.16 -18.97
N PHE A 323 6.15 -24.42 -20.19
CA PHE A 323 6.98 -23.48 -20.93
C PHE A 323 6.33 -23.01 -22.23
N ALA A 324 6.65 -21.79 -22.64
CA ALA A 324 6.23 -21.23 -23.92
C ALA A 324 7.10 -21.79 -25.06
N ARG A 325 6.47 -22.01 -26.22
CA ARG A 325 7.15 -22.44 -27.49
C ARG A 325 7.90 -23.74 -27.42
N VAL A 326 7.63 -24.61 -26.48
CA VAL A 326 8.21 -25.93 -26.39
C VAL A 326 7.25 -26.98 -26.97
N SER A 327 7.56 -27.45 -28.18
CA SER A 327 6.84 -28.54 -28.81
C SER A 327 7.27 -29.91 -28.25
N ALA A 328 6.55 -30.97 -28.60
CA ALA A 328 6.93 -32.33 -28.22
C ALA A 328 8.35 -32.71 -28.68
N ARG A 329 8.70 -32.32 -29.92
CA ARG A 329 10.01 -32.52 -30.51
C ARG A 329 11.07 -31.70 -29.75
N THR A 330 10.84 -30.41 -29.51
CA THR A 330 11.77 -29.57 -28.78
C THR A 330 12.00 -30.05 -27.35
N ALA A 331 10.95 -30.55 -26.67
CA ALA A 331 11.09 -31.11 -25.33
C ALA A 331 11.99 -32.38 -25.34
N GLU A 332 11.87 -33.22 -26.36
CA GLU A 332 12.76 -34.39 -26.51
C GLU A 332 14.19 -33.99 -26.84
N GLU A 333 14.39 -33.00 -27.72
CA GLU A 333 15.71 -32.46 -28.05
C GLU A 333 16.40 -31.87 -26.80
N ILE A 334 15.64 -31.10 -25.95
CA ILE A 334 16.16 -30.60 -24.68
C ILE A 334 16.56 -31.75 -23.76
N CYS A 335 15.68 -32.74 -23.56
CA CYS A 335 15.95 -33.86 -22.69
C CYS A 335 17.19 -34.66 -23.18
N LYS A 336 17.34 -34.85 -24.50
CA LYS A 336 18.49 -35.51 -25.10
C LYS A 336 19.78 -34.72 -24.90
N ALA A 337 19.73 -33.40 -25.09
CA ALA A 337 20.89 -32.54 -24.92
C ALA A 337 21.36 -32.47 -23.46
N ALA A 338 20.42 -32.55 -22.51
CA ALA A 338 20.68 -32.57 -21.07
C ALA A 338 20.98 -33.98 -20.52
N GLU A 339 21.02 -35.02 -21.38
CA GLU A 339 21.19 -36.43 -20.98
C GLU A 339 20.18 -36.91 -19.93
N VAL A 340 18.99 -36.29 -19.90
CA VAL A 340 17.91 -36.62 -18.97
C VAL A 340 16.80 -37.38 -19.67
N SER A 341 16.36 -38.49 -19.08
CA SER A 341 15.24 -39.25 -19.64
C SER A 341 13.96 -38.43 -19.71
N SER A 342 13.38 -38.28 -20.90
CA SER A 342 12.11 -37.57 -21.11
C SER A 342 10.93 -38.16 -20.32
N LYS A 343 11.02 -39.42 -19.90
CA LYS A 343 10.04 -40.15 -19.08
C LYS A 343 10.32 -40.03 -17.59
N LYS A 344 11.44 -39.47 -17.18
CA LYS A 344 11.77 -39.22 -15.75
C LYS A 344 10.71 -38.36 -15.12
N ARG A 345 10.35 -38.64 -13.86
CA ARG A 345 9.43 -37.79 -13.09
C ARG A 345 10.02 -36.40 -12.93
N ALA A 346 9.27 -35.35 -13.25
CA ALA A 346 9.75 -33.96 -13.14
C ALA A 346 10.31 -33.66 -11.74
N ARG A 347 9.60 -34.06 -10.69
CA ARG A 347 10.02 -33.87 -9.29
C ARG A 347 11.27 -34.65 -8.87
N ALA A 348 11.74 -35.62 -9.69
CA ALA A 348 12.92 -36.43 -9.42
C ALA A 348 14.16 -35.93 -10.16
N VAL A 349 14.07 -34.81 -10.88
CA VAL A 349 15.21 -34.16 -11.54
C VAL A 349 16.13 -33.60 -10.48
N SER A 350 17.40 -33.95 -10.52
CA SER A 350 18.44 -33.39 -9.65
C SER A 350 18.87 -32.01 -10.14
N ARG A 351 19.63 -31.30 -9.32
CA ARG A 351 20.19 -30.00 -9.69
C ARG A 351 21.15 -30.09 -10.88
N ASP A 352 21.91 -31.15 -10.92
CA ASP A 352 22.94 -31.35 -11.97
C ASP A 352 22.32 -31.74 -13.32
N GLU A 353 21.09 -32.28 -13.29
CA GLU A 353 20.33 -32.66 -14.48
C GLU A 353 19.46 -31.49 -15.01
N ALA A 354 19.26 -30.46 -14.22
CA ALA A 354 18.42 -29.31 -14.58
C ALA A 354 19.23 -28.21 -15.26
#